data_2dc43158e5dd55e05104a6067f02ce17
#
_entry.id   2dc43158e5dd55e05104a6067f02ce17
#
_cell.length_a   1.000
_cell.length_b   1.000
_cell.length_c   1.000
_cell.angle_alpha   90.00
_cell.angle_beta   90.00
_cell.angle_gamma   90.00
#
_symmetry.space_group_name_H-M   'P 1'
#
loop_
_entity.id
_entity.type
_entity.pdbx_description
1 polymer ?
#
loop_
_entity_poly.entity_id
_entity_poly.type
_entity_poly.pdbx_seq_one_letter_code
_entity_poly.pdbx_strand_id
1 'polypeptide(L)'
;MLAGCAGSRAAGSEGPSTAASSAREEAAPPSQAPSASAPRPVPEQSRTGASSGPVQPNAADAPAAGSTRGAEGPLAEGVQAFRAGKWEQAADAFRAALRRSPDDADAQFNLALTEERLGAADRARSAYQAALHLDPEHVPALVNLARLERRTGRAEQAAQLLEAASRKPELSSEPGLWVQLSMTERAAGNLADAEKAARRALSLRRDPSAYEALALVSSARGQNREAELLTLSALRLDEERASTHVTLGLVSYRLGDVGRARAEFDRAAALDPGSADAWANLGALALGWRDYAGAERAYRRAADLEPWVVDSRLHLAEALAAQASEDPAKAAAAAAAYREVLARTPDRPEAICGAGWTLAQDRKAAAEAGTLLRRCRGLPETSAAERRRIDGRLSVLESMARGPAGPEPASSRGTGGSPREQGANTGGSR
;
A
#
# COMPACT_ATOMS: atom_id res chain seq x y z
N MET A 1 5.85 -6.29 0.02
CA MET A 1 4.38 -6.26 0.01
C MET A 1 3.83 -7.51 -0.64
N LEU A 2 2.93 -8.23 0.01
CA LEU A 2 2.30 -9.46 -0.47
C LEU A 2 1.23 -9.21 -1.56
N ALA A 3 0.81 -8.00 -1.77
CA ALA A 3 -0.30 -7.62 -2.66
C ALA A 3 -0.03 -7.75 -4.17
N GLY A 4 1.18 -8.05 -4.58
CA GLY A 4 1.55 -8.11 -6.01
C GLY A 4 1.34 -9.45 -6.72
N CYS A 5 0.76 -10.47 -6.08
CA CYS A 5 0.69 -11.84 -6.64
C CYS A 5 -0.72 -12.38 -6.93
N ALA A 6 -1.75 -11.56 -6.96
CA ALA A 6 -3.11 -11.98 -7.31
C ALA A 6 -3.53 -11.46 -8.68
N GLY A 7 -2.94 -11.96 -9.76
CA GLY A 7 -3.40 -11.57 -11.09
C GLY A 7 -2.46 -11.91 -12.24
N SER A 8 -2.31 -13.17 -12.59
CA SER A 8 -2.32 -13.62 -14.00
C SER A 8 -2.14 -15.13 -14.08
N ARG A 9 -3.22 -15.84 -14.28
CA ARG A 9 -3.23 -17.11 -14.99
C ARG A 9 -3.80 -16.83 -16.36
N ALA A 10 -2.94 -16.66 -17.34
CA ALA A 10 -3.29 -16.76 -18.75
C ALA A 10 -3.20 -18.23 -19.17
N ALA A 11 -4.23 -18.62 -19.90
CA ALA A 11 -4.42 -19.91 -20.49
C ALA A 11 -3.53 -20.11 -21.73
N GLY A 12 -3.33 -21.40 -22.09
CA GLY A 12 -3.16 -21.77 -23.50
C GLY A 12 -2.00 -22.68 -23.79
N SER A 13 -2.25 -23.92 -24.06
CA SER A 13 -2.23 -24.44 -25.43
C SER A 13 -2.42 -25.95 -25.44
N GLU A 14 -3.22 -26.33 -26.42
CA GLU A 14 -3.75 -27.66 -26.69
C GLU A 14 -2.74 -28.66 -27.25
N GLY A 15 -2.98 -29.93 -26.94
CA GLY A 15 -3.11 -31.09 -27.81
C GLY A 15 -1.92 -32.03 -27.94
N PRO A 16 -2.07 -33.26 -28.47
CA PRO A 16 -3.30 -34.09 -28.52
C PRO A 16 -3.14 -35.51 -27.94
N SER A 17 -4.29 -36.06 -27.64
CA SER A 17 -4.78 -37.46 -27.74
C SER A 17 -3.82 -38.63 -28.02
N THR A 18 -3.87 -39.67 -27.17
CA THR A 18 -4.12 -41.06 -27.61
C THR A 18 -4.78 -41.89 -26.50
N ALA A 19 -5.60 -42.82 -26.97
CA ALA A 19 -6.62 -43.59 -26.29
C ALA A 19 -6.11 -44.81 -25.49
N ALA A 20 -7.04 -45.28 -24.67
CA ALA A 20 -7.43 -46.65 -24.33
C ALA A 20 -6.87 -47.25 -23.04
N SER A 21 -7.74 -47.58 -22.15
CA SER A 21 -8.20 -48.90 -21.78
C SER A 21 -8.66 -48.97 -20.32
N SER A 22 -9.88 -49.45 -20.22
CA SER A 22 -10.67 -49.83 -19.04
C SER A 22 -9.96 -50.65 -17.97
N ALA A 23 -10.18 -50.27 -16.69
CA ALA A 23 -10.42 -51.22 -15.60
C ALA A 23 -11.27 -50.52 -14.53
N ARG A 24 -12.45 -51.06 -14.28
CA ARG A 24 -13.31 -50.75 -13.13
C ARG A 24 -12.65 -51.31 -11.88
N GLU A 25 -12.47 -50.50 -10.87
CA GLU A 25 -12.29 -50.98 -9.51
C GLU A 25 -13.11 -50.13 -8.54
N GLU A 26 -13.83 -50.85 -7.69
CA GLU A 26 -14.88 -50.41 -6.80
C GLU A 26 -14.39 -49.38 -5.77
N ALA A 27 -15.11 -48.28 -5.62
CA ALA A 27 -14.80 -47.24 -4.60
C ALA A 27 -15.33 -47.67 -3.22
N ALA A 28 -14.43 -47.75 -2.25
CA ALA A 28 -14.75 -47.76 -0.85
C ALA A 28 -15.03 -46.30 -0.35
N PRO A 29 -15.92 -46.09 0.62
CA PRO A 29 -16.31 -44.76 1.08
C PRO A 29 -15.16 -44.09 1.85
N PRO A 30 -15.02 -42.75 1.81
CA PRO A 30 -13.94 -42.05 2.49
C PRO A 30 -14.11 -42.08 4.00
N SER A 31 -13.07 -42.53 4.69
CA SER A 31 -12.88 -42.47 6.11
C SER A 31 -12.96 -41.01 6.60
N GLN A 32 -13.72 -40.79 7.64
CA GLN A 32 -13.89 -39.52 8.32
C GLN A 32 -12.54 -39.00 8.84
N ALA A 33 -12.18 -37.78 8.44
CA ALA A 33 -11.06 -37.06 9.02
C ALA A 33 -11.36 -36.71 10.49
N PRO A 34 -10.33 -36.73 11.39
CA PRO A 34 -10.54 -36.36 12.78
C PRO A 34 -10.85 -34.86 12.89
N SER A 35 -11.93 -34.54 13.59
CA SER A 35 -12.33 -33.19 13.98
C SER A 35 -11.21 -32.52 14.77
N ALA A 36 -10.63 -31.47 14.22
CA ALA A 36 -9.73 -30.61 14.95
C ALA A 36 -10.50 -29.89 16.06
N SER A 37 -10.20 -30.25 17.30
CA SER A 37 -10.70 -29.58 18.50
C SER A 37 -10.26 -28.12 18.47
N ALA A 38 -11.21 -27.20 18.64
CA ALA A 38 -10.96 -25.79 18.83
C ALA A 38 -10.01 -25.57 20.03
N PRO A 39 -9.02 -24.66 19.93
CA PRO A 39 -8.18 -24.33 21.08
C PRO A 39 -9.02 -23.69 22.16
N ARG A 40 -8.86 -24.18 23.38
CA ARG A 40 -9.48 -23.61 24.59
C ARG A 40 -8.98 -22.18 24.78
N PRO A 41 -9.84 -21.26 25.25
CA PRO A 41 -9.40 -19.91 25.59
C PRO A 41 -8.43 -19.96 26.78
N VAL A 42 -7.28 -19.32 26.59
CA VAL A 42 -6.30 -19.10 27.67
C VAL A 42 -6.92 -18.08 28.64
N PRO A 43 -6.85 -18.27 29.96
CA PRO A 43 -7.41 -17.32 30.89
C PRO A 43 -6.70 -15.98 30.81
N GLU A 44 -7.50 -14.96 30.72
CA GLU A 44 -7.13 -13.54 30.71
C GLU A 44 -6.50 -13.20 32.06
N GLN A 45 -5.16 -13.23 32.13
CA GLN A 45 -4.45 -12.65 33.25
C GLN A 45 -4.35 -11.15 33.01
N SER A 46 -5.09 -10.42 33.85
CA SER A 46 -5.03 -8.96 34.01
C SER A 46 -3.58 -8.48 34.06
N ARG A 47 -3.06 -7.93 32.97
CA ARG A 47 -1.87 -7.09 32.99
C ARG A 47 -2.32 -5.65 32.98
N THR A 48 -2.41 -5.12 34.17
CA THR A 48 -2.49 -3.68 34.46
C THR A 48 -1.23 -3.00 33.89
N GLY A 49 -1.45 -1.97 33.07
CA GLY A 49 -0.55 -0.82 32.94
C GLY A 49 0.79 -1.09 32.27
N ALA A 50 0.81 -1.26 30.95
CA ALA A 50 1.99 -0.92 30.18
C ALA A 50 1.80 0.51 29.65
N SER A 51 2.48 1.44 30.32
CA SER A 51 2.76 2.80 29.86
C SER A 51 3.35 2.68 28.45
N SER A 52 2.64 3.20 27.46
CA SER A 52 3.17 3.39 26.11
C SER A 52 4.26 4.47 26.18
N GLY A 53 5.48 4.05 26.45
CA GLY A 53 6.67 4.87 26.25
C GLY A 53 6.80 5.20 24.75
N PRO A 54 7.39 6.36 24.40
CA PRO A 54 7.57 6.71 23.00
C PRO A 54 8.41 5.64 22.30
N VAL A 55 7.89 5.16 21.15
CA VAL A 55 8.58 4.23 20.25
C VAL A 55 9.94 4.83 19.93
N GLN A 56 11.02 4.12 20.29
CA GLN A 56 12.36 4.56 19.91
C GLN A 56 12.52 4.41 18.39
N PRO A 57 12.87 5.49 17.65
CA PRO A 57 13.08 5.40 16.22
C PRO A 57 14.27 4.49 15.92
N ASN A 58 14.19 3.73 14.82
CA ASN A 58 15.34 3.01 14.27
C ASN A 58 16.54 3.95 14.14
N ALA A 59 17.75 3.45 14.32
CA ALA A 59 18.97 4.29 14.30
C ALA A 59 19.12 5.14 13.01
N ALA A 60 18.54 4.69 11.88
CA ALA A 60 18.47 5.46 10.63
C ALA A 60 17.39 6.56 10.65
N ASP A 61 16.40 6.46 11.54
CA ASP A 61 15.29 7.40 11.69
C ASP A 61 15.50 8.36 12.90
N ALA A 62 16.65 8.26 13.57
CA ALA A 62 16.98 9.14 14.66
C ALA A 62 17.52 10.48 14.10
N PRO A 63 17.09 11.62 14.64
CA PRO A 63 17.63 12.90 14.24
C PRO A 63 19.14 12.92 14.52
N ALA A 64 19.92 13.38 13.53
CA ALA A 64 21.34 13.59 13.70
C ALA A 64 21.52 14.54 14.89
N ALA A 65 22.18 14.07 15.92
CA ALA A 65 22.67 14.92 16.99
C ALA A 65 23.90 15.64 16.43
N GLY A 66 23.68 16.62 15.57
CA GLY A 66 24.74 17.57 15.24
C GLY A 66 25.42 18.00 16.52
N SER A 67 26.65 18.42 16.53
CA SER A 67 27.51 18.77 17.66
C SER A 67 26.76 19.41 18.87
N THR A 68 25.89 18.62 19.51
CA THR A 68 24.97 19.07 20.59
C THR A 68 25.65 19.10 21.97
N ARG A 69 26.96 19.14 22.02
CA ARG A 69 27.63 19.45 23.29
C ARG A 69 27.35 20.93 23.65
N GLY A 70 26.22 21.14 24.36
CA GLY A 70 25.83 22.45 24.87
C GLY A 70 24.91 23.28 23.99
N ALA A 71 24.20 22.68 23.04
CA ALA A 71 23.31 23.40 22.14
C ALA A 71 22.02 23.84 22.86
N GLU A 72 21.98 25.08 23.33
CA GLU A 72 20.75 25.84 23.49
C GLU A 72 20.39 26.45 22.11
N GLY A 73 19.14 26.31 21.69
CA GLY A 73 18.67 26.94 20.46
C GLY A 73 17.74 26.10 19.61
N PRO A 74 17.28 26.62 18.45
CA PRO A 74 16.27 26.03 17.63
C PRO A 74 16.59 24.61 17.15
N LEU A 75 17.85 24.25 16.91
CA LEU A 75 18.24 22.89 16.53
C LEU A 75 17.95 21.89 17.65
N ALA A 76 18.36 22.21 18.88
CA ALA A 76 18.09 21.34 20.04
C ALA A 76 16.61 21.26 20.38
N GLU A 77 15.88 22.38 20.27
CA GLU A 77 14.41 22.41 20.41
C GLU A 77 13.74 21.50 19.37
N GLY A 78 14.21 21.54 18.12
CA GLY A 78 13.72 20.69 17.03
C GLY A 78 13.94 19.21 17.32
N VAL A 79 15.14 18.81 17.76
CA VAL A 79 15.45 17.43 18.14
C VAL A 79 14.60 16.97 19.33
N GLN A 80 14.40 17.82 20.32
CA GLN A 80 13.54 17.51 21.48
C GLN A 80 12.08 17.34 21.05
N ALA A 81 11.54 18.23 20.23
CA ALA A 81 10.20 18.16 19.70
C ALA A 81 10.01 16.91 18.82
N PHE A 82 10.99 16.56 17.98
CA PHE A 82 11.00 15.35 17.18
C PHE A 82 10.92 14.10 18.06
N ARG A 83 11.76 13.99 19.08
CA ARG A 83 11.73 12.86 20.04
C ARG A 83 10.42 12.77 20.81
N ALA A 84 9.75 13.90 21.03
CA ALA A 84 8.44 13.98 21.68
C ALA A 84 7.27 13.72 20.73
N GLY A 85 7.52 13.42 19.42
CA GLY A 85 6.47 13.20 18.42
C GLY A 85 5.70 14.45 18.01
N LYS A 86 6.23 15.65 18.33
CA LYS A 86 5.61 16.95 18.04
C LYS A 86 6.13 17.47 16.70
N TRP A 87 5.66 16.85 15.62
CA TRP A 87 6.25 16.99 14.28
C TRP A 87 6.20 18.42 13.73
N GLU A 88 5.07 19.13 13.88
CA GLU A 88 4.94 20.53 13.45
C GLU A 88 5.90 21.44 14.19
N GLN A 89 6.01 21.28 15.53
CA GLN A 89 6.93 22.05 16.35
C GLN A 89 8.40 21.74 15.97
N ALA A 90 8.71 20.48 15.69
CA ALA A 90 10.04 20.09 15.24
C ALA A 90 10.39 20.74 13.90
N ALA A 91 9.46 20.71 12.92
CA ALA A 91 9.69 21.33 11.61
C ALA A 91 9.90 22.84 11.72
N ASP A 92 9.13 23.53 12.54
CA ASP A 92 9.28 24.98 12.75
C ASP A 92 10.60 25.32 13.43
N ALA A 93 11.02 24.53 14.41
CA ALA A 93 12.30 24.68 15.08
C ALA A 93 13.49 24.44 14.14
N PHE A 94 13.46 23.38 13.31
CA PHE A 94 14.50 23.13 12.31
C PHE A 94 14.55 24.22 11.24
N ARG A 95 13.40 24.74 10.78
CA ARG A 95 13.35 25.91 9.89
C ARG A 95 13.94 27.16 10.56
N ALA A 96 13.73 27.34 11.87
CA ALA A 96 14.34 28.42 12.63
C ALA A 96 15.85 28.26 12.78
N ALA A 97 16.34 27.02 12.94
CA ALA A 97 17.78 26.71 12.94
C ALA A 97 18.41 27.07 11.59
N LEU A 98 17.77 26.65 10.49
CA LEU A 98 18.24 26.94 9.12
C LEU A 98 18.19 28.41 8.73
N ARG A 99 17.34 29.23 9.35
CA ARG A 99 17.41 30.71 9.20
C ARG A 99 18.64 31.31 9.84
N ARG A 100 19.21 30.66 10.87
CA ARG A 100 20.46 31.11 11.55
C ARG A 100 21.70 30.54 10.88
N SER A 101 21.62 29.28 10.45
CA SER A 101 22.71 28.53 9.80
C SER A 101 22.18 27.85 8.55
N PRO A 102 22.11 28.53 7.39
CA PRO A 102 21.55 27.96 6.14
C PRO A 102 22.34 26.76 5.62
N ASP A 103 23.61 26.64 5.98
CA ASP A 103 24.58 25.64 5.49
C ASP A 103 24.67 24.41 6.43
N ASP A 104 23.75 24.27 7.37
CA ASP A 104 23.71 23.13 8.29
C ASP A 104 23.04 21.92 7.63
N ALA A 105 23.84 20.98 7.15
CA ALA A 105 23.37 19.74 6.51
C ALA A 105 22.57 18.85 7.47
N ASP A 106 22.96 18.77 8.75
CA ASP A 106 22.25 18.02 9.77
C ASP A 106 20.86 18.62 10.04
N ALA A 107 20.74 19.94 10.08
CA ALA A 107 19.45 20.62 10.24
C ALA A 107 18.53 20.37 9.04
N GLN A 108 19.06 20.37 7.80
CA GLN A 108 18.29 20.00 6.60
C GLN A 108 17.86 18.53 6.64
N PHE A 109 18.73 17.62 7.04
CA PHE A 109 18.41 16.22 7.22
C PHE A 109 17.31 16.01 8.28
N ASN A 110 17.41 16.66 9.43
CA ASN A 110 16.41 16.57 10.50
C ASN A 110 15.06 17.16 10.08
N LEU A 111 15.07 18.25 9.30
CA LEU A 111 13.85 18.79 8.68
C LEU A 111 13.24 17.76 7.72
N ALA A 112 14.05 17.11 6.89
CA ALA A 112 13.57 16.08 5.97
C ALA A 112 12.90 14.90 6.70
N LEU A 113 13.53 14.39 7.76
CA LEU A 113 12.92 13.34 8.61
C LEU A 113 11.58 13.79 9.19
N THR A 114 11.51 15.05 9.63
CA THR A 114 10.28 15.60 10.19
C THR A 114 9.17 15.75 9.14
N GLU A 115 9.51 16.18 7.93
CA GLU A 115 8.57 16.27 6.81
C GLU A 115 8.06 14.89 6.37
N GLU A 116 8.89 13.84 6.46
CA GLU A 116 8.41 12.46 6.29
C GLU A 116 7.33 12.13 7.32
N ARG A 117 7.57 12.41 8.61
CA ARG A 117 6.59 12.15 9.68
C ARG A 117 5.28 12.93 9.50
N LEU A 118 5.35 14.11 8.87
CA LEU A 118 4.18 14.91 8.49
C LEU A 118 3.49 14.42 7.18
N GLY A 119 4.01 13.37 6.55
CA GLY A 119 3.46 12.83 5.31
C GLY A 119 3.77 13.69 4.07
N ALA A 120 4.68 14.64 4.17
CA ALA A 120 5.03 15.60 3.13
C ALA A 120 6.24 15.13 2.30
N ALA A 121 6.07 14.02 1.54
CA ALA A 121 7.15 13.36 0.83
C ALA A 121 7.96 14.29 -0.11
N ASP A 122 7.31 15.25 -0.78
CA ASP A 122 8.01 16.18 -1.68
C ASP A 122 8.86 17.19 -0.92
N ARG A 123 8.39 17.68 0.24
CA ARG A 123 9.18 18.55 1.11
C ARG A 123 10.34 17.80 1.74
N ALA A 124 10.11 16.57 2.19
CA ALA A 124 11.16 15.70 2.70
C ALA A 124 12.25 15.46 1.66
N ARG A 125 11.87 15.14 0.42
CA ARG A 125 12.80 14.98 -0.71
C ARG A 125 13.65 16.23 -0.92
N SER A 126 13.01 17.39 -0.98
CA SER A 126 13.71 18.65 -1.21
C SER A 126 14.71 18.95 -0.09
N ALA A 127 14.34 18.66 1.17
CA ALA A 127 15.22 18.86 2.32
C ALA A 127 16.39 17.86 2.34
N TYR A 128 16.18 16.58 1.99
CA TYR A 128 17.28 15.61 1.82
C TYR A 128 18.24 16.03 0.70
N GLN A 129 17.70 16.50 -0.44
CA GLN A 129 18.54 17.01 -1.54
C GLN A 129 19.34 18.24 -1.12
N ALA A 130 18.76 19.13 -0.32
CA ALA A 130 19.46 20.27 0.23
C ALA A 130 20.60 19.84 1.18
N ALA A 131 20.35 18.84 2.06
CA ALA A 131 21.39 18.27 2.91
C ALA A 131 22.56 17.71 2.08
N LEU A 132 22.26 16.97 1.01
CA LEU A 132 23.26 16.38 0.11
C LEU A 132 23.96 17.40 -0.79
N HIS A 133 23.34 18.56 -1.03
CA HIS A 133 24.02 19.69 -1.71
C HIS A 133 25.07 20.32 -0.81
N LEU A 134 24.78 20.42 0.50
CA LEU A 134 25.70 20.96 1.50
C LEU A 134 26.80 19.95 1.86
N ASP A 135 26.41 18.70 2.06
CA ASP A 135 27.33 17.59 2.34
C ASP A 135 27.01 16.37 1.43
N PRO A 136 27.72 16.23 0.28
CA PRO A 136 27.51 15.11 -0.65
C PRO A 136 27.88 13.73 -0.10
N GLU A 137 28.47 13.66 1.11
CA GLU A 137 28.86 12.42 1.78
C GLU A 137 27.99 12.12 3.00
N HIS A 138 26.94 12.89 3.21
CA HIS A 138 25.99 12.70 4.30
C HIS A 138 25.21 11.37 4.14
N VAL A 139 25.83 10.26 4.62
CA VAL A 139 25.26 8.89 4.46
C VAL A 139 23.82 8.77 4.94
N PRO A 140 23.40 9.32 6.10
CA PRO A 140 22.00 9.27 6.53
C PRO A 140 21.04 9.90 5.52
N ALA A 141 21.41 11.04 4.90
CA ALA A 141 20.57 11.69 3.91
C ALA A 141 20.48 10.88 2.62
N LEU A 142 21.59 10.29 2.15
CA LEU A 142 21.62 9.39 0.99
C LEU A 142 20.69 8.18 1.18
N VAL A 143 20.83 7.51 2.31
CA VAL A 143 20.09 6.30 2.65
C VAL A 143 18.59 6.61 2.76
N ASN A 144 18.22 7.69 3.46
CA ASN A 144 16.82 8.03 3.67
C ASN A 144 16.16 8.58 2.39
N LEU A 145 16.88 9.38 1.60
CA LEU A 145 16.38 9.83 0.29
C LEU A 145 16.12 8.63 -0.63
N ALA A 146 17.07 7.69 -0.73
CA ALA A 146 16.89 6.50 -1.56
C ALA A 146 15.71 5.63 -1.07
N ARG A 147 15.53 5.50 0.24
CA ARG A 147 14.37 4.82 0.84
C ARG A 147 13.06 5.52 0.45
N LEU A 148 13.00 6.84 0.58
CA LEU A 148 11.82 7.65 0.22
C LEU A 148 11.51 7.52 -1.28
N GLU A 149 12.50 7.65 -2.17
CA GLU A 149 12.33 7.52 -3.61
C GLU A 149 11.82 6.12 -3.98
N ARG A 150 12.41 5.07 -3.42
CA ARG A 150 11.95 3.68 -3.64
C ARG A 150 10.51 3.48 -3.17
N ARG A 151 10.12 4.00 -2.00
CA ARG A 151 8.77 3.86 -1.45
C ARG A 151 7.73 4.72 -2.16
N THR A 152 8.15 5.76 -2.85
CA THR A 152 7.31 6.61 -3.70
C THR A 152 7.32 6.21 -5.18
N GLY A 153 7.84 5.02 -5.51
CA GLY A 153 7.80 4.44 -6.85
C GLY A 153 8.93 4.90 -7.79
N ARG A 154 9.97 5.55 -7.27
CA ARG A 154 11.12 6.06 -8.03
C ARG A 154 12.40 5.26 -7.76
N ALA A 155 12.30 3.93 -7.82
CA ALA A 155 13.40 3.03 -7.50
C ALA A 155 14.62 3.21 -8.42
N GLU A 156 14.41 3.50 -9.71
CA GLU A 156 15.49 3.72 -10.67
C GLU A 156 16.33 4.96 -10.34
N GLN A 157 15.66 6.08 -9.97
CA GLN A 157 16.36 7.30 -9.55
C GLN A 157 17.15 7.09 -8.26
N ALA A 158 16.56 6.34 -7.31
CA ALA A 158 17.25 5.97 -6.09
C ALA A 158 18.47 5.07 -6.35
N ALA A 159 18.38 4.12 -7.28
CA ALA A 159 19.50 3.26 -7.66
C ALA A 159 20.66 4.09 -8.26
N GLN A 160 20.37 4.98 -9.20
CA GLN A 160 21.37 5.87 -9.79
C GLN A 160 22.07 6.75 -8.75
N LEU A 161 21.32 7.29 -7.78
CA LEU A 161 21.88 8.09 -6.69
C LEU A 161 22.87 7.26 -5.84
N LEU A 162 22.45 6.06 -5.42
CA LEU A 162 23.26 5.18 -4.59
C LEU A 162 24.46 4.59 -5.34
N GLU A 163 24.30 4.25 -6.61
CA GLU A 163 25.42 3.82 -7.46
C GLU A 163 26.48 4.91 -7.59
N ALA A 164 26.06 6.17 -7.85
CA ALA A 164 26.99 7.29 -7.95
C ALA A 164 27.73 7.48 -6.60
N ALA A 165 27.03 7.38 -5.49
CA ALA A 165 27.63 7.46 -4.16
C ALA A 165 28.61 6.30 -3.89
N SER A 166 28.27 5.07 -4.29
CA SER A 166 29.11 3.87 -4.05
C SER A 166 30.46 3.87 -4.78
N ARG A 167 30.60 4.73 -5.81
CA ARG A 167 31.87 4.91 -6.54
C ARG A 167 32.83 5.86 -5.83
N LYS A 168 32.36 6.62 -4.84
CA LYS A 168 33.23 7.49 -4.04
C LYS A 168 34.02 6.65 -3.03
N PRO A 169 35.35 6.82 -2.95
CA PRO A 169 36.18 6.03 -2.03
C PRO A 169 35.69 6.13 -0.57
N GLU A 170 35.28 7.32 -0.13
CA GLU A 170 34.84 7.65 1.23
C GLU A 170 33.58 6.87 1.61
N LEU A 171 32.67 6.64 0.65
CA LEU A 171 31.38 5.98 0.84
C LEU A 171 31.38 4.50 0.51
N SER A 172 32.37 4.05 -0.27
CA SER A 172 32.45 2.67 -0.75
C SER A 172 32.64 1.61 0.36
N SER A 173 33.05 2.05 1.55
CA SER A 173 33.22 1.22 2.76
C SER A 173 32.00 1.23 3.68
N GLU A 174 30.92 1.96 3.35
CA GLU A 174 29.73 2.09 4.19
C GLU A 174 28.73 0.94 3.91
N PRO A 175 28.54 -0.03 4.84
CA PRO A 175 27.68 -1.19 4.60
C PRO A 175 26.22 -0.80 4.37
N GLY A 176 25.73 0.24 5.09
CA GLY A 176 24.36 0.72 4.99
C GLY A 176 23.99 1.23 3.59
N LEU A 177 24.94 1.87 2.90
CA LEU A 177 24.77 2.29 1.52
C LEU A 177 24.55 1.11 0.57
N TRP A 178 25.36 0.05 0.71
CA TRP A 178 25.24 -1.16 -0.11
C TRP A 178 23.96 -1.95 0.20
N VAL A 179 23.49 -1.96 1.44
CA VAL A 179 22.19 -2.52 1.82
C VAL A 179 21.07 -1.78 1.09
N GLN A 180 21.07 -0.44 1.12
CA GLN A 180 20.04 0.35 0.44
C GLN A 180 20.12 0.21 -1.08
N LEU A 181 21.33 0.16 -1.65
CA LEU A 181 21.51 -0.11 -3.08
C LEU A 181 20.89 -1.46 -3.46
N SER A 182 21.17 -2.52 -2.68
CA SER A 182 20.57 -3.83 -2.90
C SER A 182 19.05 -3.81 -2.87
N MET A 183 18.47 -3.18 -1.85
CA MET A 183 17.02 -3.07 -1.71
C MET A 183 16.39 -2.27 -2.86
N THR A 184 17.09 -1.26 -3.34
CA THR A 184 16.62 -0.38 -4.41
C THR A 184 16.72 -1.06 -5.78
N GLU A 185 17.84 -1.72 -6.09
CA GLU A 185 18.02 -2.53 -7.30
C GLU A 185 17.01 -3.68 -7.39
N ARG A 186 16.72 -4.33 -6.25
CA ARG A 186 15.67 -5.35 -6.19
C ARG A 186 14.31 -4.75 -6.51
N ALA A 187 14.00 -3.55 -6.01
CA ALA A 187 12.73 -2.87 -6.30
C ALA A 187 12.62 -2.42 -7.77
N ALA A 188 13.75 -2.07 -8.39
CA ALA A 188 13.85 -1.77 -9.83
C ALA A 188 13.83 -3.04 -10.72
N GLY A 189 13.88 -4.25 -10.12
CA GLY A 189 13.91 -5.52 -10.84
C GLY A 189 15.30 -6.01 -11.23
N ASN A 190 16.36 -5.28 -10.92
CA ASN A 190 17.76 -5.58 -11.26
C ASN A 190 18.38 -6.57 -10.25
N LEU A 191 17.87 -7.81 -10.21
CA LEU A 191 18.22 -8.79 -9.18
C LEU A 191 19.70 -9.17 -9.16
N ALA A 192 20.41 -9.07 -10.29
CA ALA A 192 21.85 -9.36 -10.36
C ALA A 192 22.67 -8.30 -9.62
N ASP A 193 22.35 -7.03 -9.81
CA ASP A 193 23.06 -5.93 -9.17
C ASP A 193 22.65 -5.79 -7.69
N ALA A 194 21.38 -6.08 -7.39
CA ALA A 194 20.92 -6.22 -6.01
C ALA A 194 21.73 -7.27 -5.21
N GLU A 195 22.01 -8.43 -5.81
CA GLU A 195 22.80 -9.47 -5.18
C GLU A 195 24.26 -9.05 -4.96
N LYS A 196 24.87 -8.42 -5.99
CA LYS A 196 26.25 -7.89 -5.86
C LYS A 196 26.34 -6.89 -4.71
N ALA A 197 25.38 -5.97 -4.62
CA ALA A 197 25.33 -4.98 -3.55
C ALA A 197 25.15 -5.63 -2.17
N ALA A 198 24.23 -6.60 -2.02
CA ALA A 198 24.04 -7.31 -0.74
C ALA A 198 25.28 -8.07 -0.31
N ARG A 199 25.95 -8.78 -1.23
CA ARG A 199 27.20 -9.48 -0.95
C ARG A 199 28.34 -8.52 -0.59
N ARG A 200 28.36 -7.34 -1.21
CA ARG A 200 29.33 -6.30 -0.84
C ARG A 200 29.07 -5.81 0.58
N ALA A 201 27.82 -5.52 0.96
CA ALA A 201 27.46 -5.17 2.33
C ALA A 201 27.95 -6.21 3.35
N LEU A 202 27.68 -7.51 3.08
CA LEU A 202 28.12 -8.60 3.94
C LEU A 202 29.65 -8.74 4.02
N SER A 203 30.38 -8.44 2.94
CA SER A 203 31.85 -8.48 2.94
C SER A 203 32.47 -7.37 3.77
N LEU A 204 31.76 -6.22 3.88
CA LEU A 204 32.20 -5.09 4.70
C LEU A 204 31.85 -5.31 6.17
N ARG A 205 30.63 -5.76 6.44
CA ARG A 205 30.19 -6.07 7.80
C ARG A 205 29.08 -7.13 7.79
N ARG A 206 29.26 -8.13 8.65
CA ARG A 206 28.22 -9.14 8.89
C ARG A 206 27.22 -8.61 9.89
N ASP A 207 26.21 -7.91 9.40
CA ASP A 207 25.10 -7.42 10.23
C ASP A 207 23.74 -7.93 9.72
N PRO A 208 22.69 -7.87 10.55
CA PRO A 208 21.37 -8.37 10.19
C PRO A 208 20.82 -7.76 8.89
N SER A 209 21.01 -6.45 8.65
CA SER A 209 20.48 -5.76 7.47
C SER A 209 21.07 -6.30 6.17
N ALA A 210 22.38 -6.66 6.18
CA ALA A 210 23.04 -7.21 5.00
C ALA A 210 22.55 -8.63 4.69
N TYR A 211 22.30 -9.45 5.72
CA TYR A 211 21.66 -10.76 5.55
C TYR A 211 20.21 -10.63 5.06
N GLU A 212 19.42 -9.70 5.61
CA GLU A 212 18.05 -9.39 5.17
C GLU A 212 18.02 -8.99 3.68
N ALA A 213 18.91 -8.09 3.27
CA ALA A 213 19.01 -7.67 1.89
C ALA A 213 19.26 -8.83 0.94
N LEU A 214 20.24 -9.71 1.27
CA LEU A 214 20.54 -10.89 0.46
C LEU A 214 19.38 -11.90 0.48
N ALA A 215 18.74 -12.12 1.64
CA ALA A 215 17.56 -12.99 1.77
C ALA A 215 16.41 -12.54 0.87
N LEU A 216 16.13 -11.25 0.86
CA LEU A 216 15.07 -10.68 0.01
C LEU A 216 15.39 -10.82 -1.49
N VAL A 217 16.65 -10.71 -1.88
CA VAL A 217 17.10 -10.96 -3.27
C VAL A 217 16.97 -12.45 -3.62
N SER A 218 17.45 -13.35 -2.75
CA SER A 218 17.32 -14.81 -2.96
C SER A 218 15.84 -15.21 -3.07
N SER A 219 14.98 -14.66 -2.22
CA SER A 219 13.53 -14.89 -2.29
C SER A 219 12.91 -14.36 -3.59
N ALA A 220 13.34 -13.19 -4.08
CA ALA A 220 12.88 -12.65 -5.36
C ALA A 220 13.28 -13.52 -6.57
N ARG A 221 14.38 -14.27 -6.45
CA ARG A 221 14.82 -15.27 -7.43
C ARG A 221 14.15 -16.65 -7.28
N GLY A 222 13.24 -16.79 -6.31
CA GLY A 222 12.59 -18.06 -5.99
C GLY A 222 13.42 -19.01 -5.13
N GLN A 223 14.59 -18.61 -4.67
CA GLN A 223 15.51 -19.38 -3.82
C GLN A 223 15.07 -19.28 -2.34
N ASN A 224 13.81 -19.64 -2.05
CA ASN A 224 13.18 -19.37 -0.76
C ASN A 224 13.85 -20.10 0.41
N ARG A 225 14.43 -21.32 0.19
CA ARG A 225 15.17 -22.03 1.25
C ARG A 225 16.48 -21.34 1.60
N GLU A 226 17.21 -20.81 0.62
CA GLU A 226 18.39 -20.01 0.86
C GLU A 226 18.04 -18.71 1.60
N ALA A 227 16.95 -18.04 1.19
CA ALA A 227 16.45 -16.85 1.86
C ALA A 227 16.11 -17.12 3.33
N GLU A 228 15.50 -18.27 3.65
CA GLU A 228 15.22 -18.68 5.03
C GLU A 228 16.50 -18.81 5.86
N LEU A 229 17.51 -19.51 5.34
CA LEU A 229 18.81 -19.68 6.04
C LEU A 229 19.52 -18.34 6.28
N LEU A 230 19.48 -17.44 5.31
CA LEU A 230 20.05 -16.10 5.43
C LEU A 230 19.30 -15.29 6.50
N THR A 231 17.98 -15.35 6.52
CA THR A 231 17.15 -14.64 7.52
C THR A 231 17.38 -15.20 8.93
N LEU A 232 17.50 -16.53 9.07
CA LEU A 232 17.87 -17.16 10.34
C LEU A 232 19.29 -16.76 10.78
N SER A 233 20.19 -16.46 9.83
CA SER A 233 21.52 -15.94 10.15
C SER A 233 21.45 -14.51 10.66
N ALA A 234 20.53 -13.69 10.14
CA ALA A 234 20.26 -12.36 10.67
C ALA A 234 19.70 -12.42 12.10
N LEU A 235 18.70 -13.30 12.36
CA LEU A 235 18.13 -13.48 13.71
C LEU A 235 19.14 -13.95 14.75
N ARG A 236 20.11 -14.78 14.36
CA ARG A 236 21.19 -15.17 15.29
C ARG A 236 22.06 -14.00 15.73
N LEU A 237 22.13 -12.92 14.96
CA LEU A 237 22.87 -11.71 15.32
C LEU A 237 22.03 -10.75 16.16
N ASP A 238 20.72 -10.71 15.90
CA ASP A 238 19.77 -9.86 16.62
C ASP A 238 18.37 -10.50 16.56
N GLU A 239 17.99 -11.17 17.65
CA GLU A 239 16.73 -11.91 17.77
C GLU A 239 15.50 -11.00 17.94
N GLU A 240 15.70 -9.76 18.35
CA GLU A 240 14.61 -8.79 18.60
C GLU A 240 14.45 -7.78 17.47
N ARG A 241 15.09 -8.00 16.33
CA ARG A 241 15.02 -7.10 15.20
C ARG A 241 13.73 -7.28 14.40
N ALA A 242 12.82 -6.32 14.51
CA ALA A 242 11.50 -6.35 13.86
C ALA A 242 11.60 -6.54 12.33
N SER A 243 12.54 -5.87 11.64
CA SER A 243 12.72 -6.01 10.17
C SER A 243 13.11 -7.44 9.75
N THR A 244 13.86 -8.14 10.58
CA THR A 244 14.24 -9.53 10.31
C THR A 244 13.02 -10.45 10.43
N HIS A 245 12.15 -10.24 11.42
CA HIS A 245 10.87 -10.95 11.51
C HIS A 245 9.95 -10.64 10.33
N VAL A 246 9.90 -9.40 9.83
CA VAL A 246 9.18 -9.08 8.57
C VAL A 246 9.75 -9.89 7.41
N THR A 247 11.07 -9.95 7.28
CA THR A 247 11.74 -10.70 6.20
C THR A 247 11.46 -12.20 6.32
N LEU A 248 11.52 -12.78 7.53
CA LEU A 248 11.19 -14.18 7.76
C LEU A 248 9.72 -14.49 7.47
N GLY A 249 8.82 -13.59 7.83
CA GLY A 249 7.40 -13.69 7.48
C GLY A 249 7.16 -13.73 5.98
N LEU A 250 7.82 -12.84 5.22
CA LEU A 250 7.76 -12.82 3.75
C LEU A 250 8.30 -14.12 3.14
N VAL A 251 9.43 -14.62 3.63
CA VAL A 251 10.03 -15.87 3.16
C VAL A 251 9.15 -17.07 3.50
N SER A 252 8.60 -17.14 4.72
CA SER A 252 7.66 -18.19 5.15
C SER A 252 6.41 -18.20 4.27
N TYR A 253 5.86 -17.04 3.94
CA TYR A 253 4.75 -16.93 3.00
C TYR A 253 5.09 -17.50 1.61
N ARG A 254 6.29 -17.20 1.09
CA ARG A 254 6.79 -17.73 -0.19
C ARG A 254 7.02 -19.24 -0.16
N LEU A 255 7.31 -19.81 1.00
CA LEU A 255 7.43 -21.25 1.23
C LEU A 255 6.05 -21.93 1.41
N GLY A 256 4.96 -21.17 1.48
CA GLY A 256 3.60 -21.67 1.70
C GLY A 256 3.23 -21.86 3.18
N ASP A 257 4.13 -21.54 4.11
CA ASP A 257 3.84 -21.58 5.55
C ASP A 257 3.21 -20.27 6.01
N VAL A 258 1.92 -20.13 5.73
CA VAL A 258 1.14 -18.91 6.01
C VAL A 258 0.94 -18.70 7.51
N GLY A 259 0.87 -19.80 8.29
CA GLY A 259 0.77 -19.75 9.75
C GLY A 259 2.01 -19.12 10.38
N ARG A 260 3.19 -19.59 9.98
CA ARG A 260 4.46 -19.03 10.41
C ARG A 260 4.62 -17.59 9.92
N ALA A 261 4.25 -17.29 8.67
CA ALA A 261 4.31 -15.93 8.14
C ALA A 261 3.53 -14.95 9.03
N ARG A 262 2.31 -15.32 9.44
CA ARG A 262 1.51 -14.49 10.35
C ARG A 262 2.19 -14.30 11.70
N ALA A 263 2.68 -15.39 12.32
CA ALA A 263 3.34 -15.32 13.62
C ALA A 263 4.56 -14.39 13.60
N GLU A 264 5.33 -14.43 12.52
CA GLU A 264 6.51 -13.58 12.34
C GLU A 264 6.12 -12.09 12.13
N PHE A 265 5.06 -11.81 11.38
CA PHE A 265 4.56 -10.43 11.24
C PHE A 265 3.94 -9.89 12.54
N ASP A 266 3.20 -10.72 13.29
CA ASP A 266 2.69 -10.37 14.63
C ASP A 266 3.86 -10.07 15.59
N ARG A 267 4.93 -10.87 15.54
CA ARG A 267 6.15 -10.63 16.34
C ARG A 267 6.83 -9.33 15.93
N ALA A 268 6.95 -9.06 14.64
CA ALA A 268 7.51 -7.81 14.14
C ALA A 268 6.72 -6.57 14.63
N ALA A 269 5.38 -6.63 14.54
CA ALA A 269 4.51 -5.55 15.00
C ALA A 269 4.55 -5.36 16.52
N ALA A 270 4.81 -6.43 17.29
CA ALA A 270 4.98 -6.36 18.72
C ALA A 270 6.33 -5.76 19.13
N LEU A 271 7.41 -6.09 18.40
CA LEU A 271 8.76 -5.55 18.61
C LEU A 271 8.86 -4.08 18.19
N ASP A 272 8.25 -3.73 17.06
CA ASP A 272 8.18 -2.36 16.56
C ASP A 272 6.75 -2.01 16.11
N PRO A 273 5.92 -1.45 17.00
CA PRO A 273 4.58 -0.97 16.64
C PRO A 273 4.57 0.16 15.60
N GLY A 274 5.74 0.76 15.31
CA GLY A 274 5.96 1.74 14.25
C GLY A 274 6.31 1.13 12.89
N SER A 275 6.44 -0.20 12.79
CA SER A 275 6.75 -0.87 11.53
C SER A 275 5.54 -0.90 10.59
N ALA A 276 5.48 0.04 9.64
CA ALA A 276 4.44 0.05 8.61
C ALA A 276 4.46 -1.22 7.76
N ASP A 277 5.64 -1.79 7.51
CA ASP A 277 5.79 -3.03 6.74
C ASP A 277 5.17 -4.24 7.46
N ALA A 278 5.32 -4.34 8.79
CA ALA A 278 4.67 -5.42 9.57
C ALA A 278 3.16 -5.33 9.46
N TRP A 279 2.60 -4.15 9.68
CA TRP A 279 1.15 -3.92 9.58
C TRP A 279 0.61 -4.13 8.16
N ALA A 280 1.32 -3.66 7.11
CA ALA A 280 0.90 -3.87 5.73
C ALA A 280 0.88 -5.36 5.35
N ASN A 281 1.85 -6.16 5.82
CA ASN A 281 1.87 -7.60 5.57
C ASN A 281 0.79 -8.35 6.35
N LEU A 282 0.49 -7.96 7.59
CA LEU A 282 -0.66 -8.48 8.34
C LEU A 282 -1.98 -8.16 7.62
N GLY A 283 -2.12 -6.94 7.11
CA GLY A 283 -3.26 -6.53 6.30
C GLY A 283 -3.41 -7.38 5.03
N ALA A 284 -2.31 -7.66 4.34
CA ALA A 284 -2.32 -8.50 3.13
C ALA A 284 -2.75 -9.94 3.42
N LEU A 285 -2.28 -10.53 4.53
CA LEU A 285 -2.73 -11.86 4.95
C LEU A 285 -4.22 -11.86 5.29
N ALA A 286 -4.69 -10.86 6.04
CA ALA A 286 -6.08 -10.72 6.42
C ALA A 286 -7.00 -10.58 5.19
N LEU A 287 -6.61 -9.77 4.17
CA LEU A 287 -7.33 -9.69 2.88
C LEU A 287 -7.40 -11.05 2.18
N GLY A 288 -6.29 -11.78 2.14
CA GLY A 288 -6.23 -13.12 1.54
C GLY A 288 -7.18 -14.11 2.19
N TRP A 289 -7.43 -13.99 3.48
CA TRP A 289 -8.38 -14.80 4.25
C TRP A 289 -9.79 -14.22 4.32
N ARG A 290 -10.04 -13.08 3.64
CA ARG A 290 -11.30 -12.34 3.71
C ARG A 290 -11.68 -11.85 5.12
N ASP A 291 -10.70 -11.73 6.00
CA ASP A 291 -10.85 -11.00 7.27
C ASP A 291 -10.74 -9.50 6.98
N TYR A 292 -11.81 -8.96 6.40
CA TYR A 292 -11.83 -7.55 5.98
C TYR A 292 -11.70 -6.58 7.15
N ALA A 293 -12.22 -6.96 8.32
CA ALA A 293 -12.09 -6.15 9.53
C ALA A 293 -10.65 -6.15 10.06
N GLY A 294 -9.96 -7.28 10.03
CA GLY A 294 -8.54 -7.40 10.35
C GLY A 294 -7.67 -6.62 9.36
N ALA A 295 -7.96 -6.75 8.06
CA ALA A 295 -7.27 -6.02 7.00
C ALA A 295 -7.42 -4.50 7.16
N GLU A 296 -8.63 -4.03 7.45
CA GLU A 296 -8.90 -2.61 7.71
C GLU A 296 -8.04 -2.07 8.87
N ARG A 297 -8.02 -2.77 10.01
CA ARG A 297 -7.22 -2.33 11.17
C ARG A 297 -5.74 -2.25 10.84
N ALA A 298 -5.21 -3.28 10.17
CA ALA A 298 -3.81 -3.38 9.85
C ALA A 298 -3.37 -2.34 8.79
N TYR A 299 -4.13 -2.20 7.70
CA TYR A 299 -3.80 -1.21 6.67
C TYR A 299 -4.04 0.24 7.12
N ARG A 300 -5.02 0.49 7.99
CA ARG A 300 -5.18 1.81 8.61
C ARG A 300 -3.93 2.17 9.38
N ARG A 301 -3.44 1.26 10.22
CA ARG A 301 -2.21 1.48 10.98
C ARG A 301 -1.00 1.72 10.07
N ALA A 302 -0.84 0.92 9.02
CA ALA A 302 0.23 1.11 8.04
C ALA A 302 0.13 2.47 7.31
N ALA A 303 -1.08 2.88 6.90
CA ALA A 303 -1.31 4.15 6.23
C ALA A 303 -1.11 5.37 7.15
N ASP A 304 -1.39 5.23 8.44
CA ASP A 304 -1.14 6.29 9.43
C ASP A 304 0.37 6.45 9.72
N LEU A 305 1.11 5.33 9.72
CA LEU A 305 2.56 5.34 9.92
C LEU A 305 3.32 5.90 8.72
N GLU A 306 2.88 5.58 7.51
CA GLU A 306 3.49 6.05 6.26
C GLU A 306 2.42 6.60 5.29
N PRO A 307 1.96 7.83 5.52
CA PRO A 307 0.88 8.42 4.73
C PRO A 307 1.21 8.58 3.24
N TRP A 308 2.51 8.63 2.88
CA TRP A 308 2.97 8.74 1.48
C TRP A 308 2.95 7.41 0.71
N VAL A 309 2.81 6.26 1.39
CA VAL A 309 2.71 4.96 0.74
C VAL A 309 1.27 4.73 0.30
N VAL A 310 1.03 4.94 -0.99
CA VAL A 310 -0.31 4.89 -1.60
C VAL A 310 -0.94 3.50 -1.49
N ASP A 311 -0.15 2.43 -1.60
CA ASP A 311 -0.64 1.05 -1.59
C ASP A 311 -1.36 0.67 -0.28
N SER A 312 -0.86 1.11 0.88
CA SER A 312 -1.53 0.84 2.16
C SER A 312 -2.92 1.46 2.21
N ARG A 313 -3.08 2.65 1.63
CA ARG A 313 -4.37 3.34 1.56
C ARG A 313 -5.31 2.73 0.53
N LEU A 314 -4.76 2.25 -0.60
CA LEU A 314 -5.52 1.50 -1.60
C LEU A 314 -6.12 0.23 -1.00
N HIS A 315 -5.30 -0.58 -0.33
CA HIS A 315 -5.79 -1.81 0.29
C HIS A 315 -6.70 -1.57 1.51
N LEU A 316 -6.53 -0.44 2.22
CA LEU A 316 -7.52 0.01 3.20
C LEU A 316 -8.87 0.28 2.54
N ALA A 317 -8.87 0.97 1.40
CA ALA A 317 -10.10 1.25 0.65
C ALA A 317 -10.77 -0.06 0.16
N GLU A 318 -10.00 -1.02 -0.31
CA GLU A 318 -10.48 -2.36 -0.71
C GLU A 318 -11.11 -3.11 0.48
N ALA A 319 -10.44 -3.11 1.64
CA ALA A 319 -10.95 -3.76 2.84
C ALA A 319 -12.27 -3.12 3.35
N LEU A 320 -12.37 -1.80 3.26
CA LEU A 320 -13.58 -1.05 3.59
C LEU A 320 -14.70 -1.32 2.57
N ALA A 321 -14.39 -1.31 1.27
CA ALA A 321 -15.35 -1.56 0.21
C ALA A 321 -15.95 -2.97 0.29
N ALA A 322 -15.15 -3.96 0.70
CA ALA A 322 -15.62 -5.32 0.90
C ALA A 322 -16.64 -5.46 2.04
N GLN A 323 -16.64 -4.55 3.01
CA GLN A 323 -17.58 -4.48 4.14
C GLN A 323 -18.79 -3.57 3.86
N ALA A 324 -18.80 -2.86 2.72
CA ALA A 324 -19.79 -1.82 2.42
C ALA A 324 -21.23 -2.33 2.27
N SER A 325 -21.42 -3.62 1.93
CA SER A 325 -22.75 -4.23 1.86
C SER A 325 -23.42 -4.41 3.22
N GLU A 326 -22.62 -4.55 4.28
CA GLU A 326 -23.09 -4.78 5.65
C GLU A 326 -23.15 -3.48 6.45
N ASP A 327 -22.28 -2.51 6.11
CA ASP A 327 -22.18 -1.22 6.81
C ASP A 327 -22.04 -0.06 5.81
N PRO A 328 -23.09 0.76 5.60
CA PRO A 328 -23.03 1.91 4.70
C PRO A 328 -21.97 2.95 5.08
N ALA A 329 -21.56 3.04 6.36
CA ALA A 329 -20.47 3.94 6.76
C ALA A 329 -19.14 3.51 6.17
N LYS A 330 -18.94 2.19 5.99
CA LYS A 330 -17.76 1.65 5.33
C LYS A 330 -17.71 2.03 3.85
N ALA A 331 -18.84 2.10 3.15
CA ALA A 331 -18.90 2.58 1.77
C ALA A 331 -18.39 4.01 1.63
N ALA A 332 -18.82 4.90 2.52
CA ALA A 332 -18.38 6.30 2.53
C ALA A 332 -16.88 6.42 2.85
N ALA A 333 -16.40 5.64 3.83
CA ALA A 333 -14.99 5.60 4.20
C ALA A 333 -14.11 5.04 3.07
N ALA A 334 -14.55 3.98 2.38
CA ALA A 334 -13.88 3.42 1.21
C ALA A 334 -13.77 4.44 0.08
N ALA A 335 -14.89 5.14 -0.23
CA ALA A 335 -14.90 6.17 -1.25
C ALA A 335 -13.91 7.31 -0.93
N ALA A 336 -13.85 7.74 0.33
CA ALA A 336 -12.88 8.75 0.77
C ALA A 336 -11.44 8.27 0.58
N ALA A 337 -11.12 7.04 1.00
CA ALA A 337 -9.79 6.47 0.86
C ALA A 337 -9.37 6.30 -0.62
N TYR A 338 -10.28 5.87 -1.50
CA TYR A 338 -10.01 5.82 -2.95
C TYR A 338 -9.76 7.21 -3.54
N ARG A 339 -10.52 8.24 -3.12
CA ARG A 339 -10.27 9.62 -3.59
C ARG A 339 -8.89 10.12 -3.19
N GLU A 340 -8.42 9.79 -1.98
CA GLU A 340 -7.07 10.13 -1.54
C GLU A 340 -5.98 9.42 -2.38
N VAL A 341 -6.22 8.16 -2.76
CA VAL A 341 -5.35 7.43 -3.69
C VAL A 341 -5.32 8.13 -5.04
N LEU A 342 -6.50 8.43 -5.62
CA LEU A 342 -6.62 9.08 -6.94
C LEU A 342 -6.08 10.51 -6.96
N ALA A 343 -6.09 11.23 -5.83
CA ALA A 343 -5.47 12.54 -5.73
C ALA A 343 -3.95 12.51 -5.90
N ARG A 344 -3.32 11.39 -5.52
CA ARG A 344 -1.85 11.19 -5.63
C ARG A 344 -1.44 10.42 -6.87
N THR A 345 -2.26 9.46 -7.28
CA THR A 345 -2.05 8.56 -8.42
C THR A 345 -3.33 8.51 -9.26
N PRO A 346 -3.58 9.56 -10.10
CA PRO A 346 -4.85 9.70 -10.82
C PRO A 346 -5.16 8.54 -11.77
N ASP A 347 -4.15 7.87 -12.29
CA ASP A 347 -4.28 6.81 -13.30
C ASP A 347 -4.16 5.40 -12.72
N ARG A 348 -4.23 5.23 -11.40
CA ARG A 348 -4.16 3.92 -10.74
C ARG A 348 -5.40 3.08 -11.05
N PRO A 349 -5.29 1.98 -11.83
CA PRO A 349 -6.44 1.20 -12.32
C PRO A 349 -7.32 0.67 -11.20
N GLU A 350 -6.72 0.11 -10.14
CA GLU A 350 -7.42 -0.49 -9.01
C GLU A 350 -8.24 0.57 -8.26
N ALA A 351 -7.70 1.79 -8.11
CA ALA A 351 -8.39 2.87 -7.45
C ALA A 351 -9.53 3.44 -8.31
N ILE A 352 -9.33 3.56 -9.63
CA ILE A 352 -10.35 4.03 -10.57
C ILE A 352 -11.55 3.06 -10.56
N CYS A 353 -11.29 1.77 -10.69
CA CYS A 353 -12.35 0.76 -10.71
C CYS A 353 -13.01 0.62 -9.33
N GLY A 354 -12.22 0.50 -8.26
CA GLY A 354 -12.72 0.38 -6.90
C GLY A 354 -13.59 1.56 -6.46
N ALA A 355 -13.12 2.79 -6.71
CA ALA A 355 -13.90 4.01 -6.44
C ALA A 355 -15.19 4.04 -7.25
N GLY A 356 -15.12 3.72 -8.55
CA GLY A 356 -16.28 3.69 -9.43
C GLY A 356 -17.37 2.75 -8.93
N TRP A 357 -17.03 1.53 -8.55
CA TRP A 357 -17.96 0.55 -8.01
C TRP A 357 -18.50 0.93 -6.62
N THR A 358 -17.66 1.47 -5.75
CA THR A 358 -18.06 1.88 -4.39
C THR A 358 -19.03 3.07 -4.45
N LEU A 359 -18.69 4.11 -5.21
CA LEU A 359 -19.52 5.29 -5.37
C LEU A 359 -20.84 5.02 -6.12
N ALA A 360 -20.86 4.01 -6.99
CA ALA A 360 -22.07 3.63 -7.69
C ALA A 360 -23.20 3.13 -6.76
N GLN A 361 -22.92 2.86 -5.50
CA GLN A 361 -23.90 2.50 -4.48
C GLN A 361 -24.65 3.74 -3.93
N ASP A 362 -24.04 4.92 -4.01
CA ASP A 362 -24.64 6.17 -3.54
C ASP A 362 -25.23 6.98 -4.71
N ARG A 363 -26.56 7.21 -4.65
CA ARG A 363 -27.27 8.02 -5.67
C ARG A 363 -26.68 9.44 -5.80
N LYS A 364 -26.19 10.02 -4.70
CA LYS A 364 -25.61 11.37 -4.72
C LYS A 364 -24.28 11.43 -5.46
N ALA A 365 -23.55 10.31 -5.49
CA ALA A 365 -22.26 10.17 -6.16
C ALA A 365 -22.38 9.60 -7.59
N ALA A 366 -23.60 9.42 -8.11
CA ALA A 366 -23.85 8.76 -9.40
C ALA A 366 -23.06 9.35 -10.58
N ALA A 367 -22.89 10.67 -10.64
CA ALA A 367 -22.15 11.34 -11.70
C ALA A 367 -20.66 11.04 -11.65
N GLU A 368 -20.05 11.10 -10.45
CA GLU A 368 -18.65 10.76 -10.21
C GLU A 368 -18.39 9.27 -10.48
N ALA A 369 -19.27 8.40 -9.96
CA ALA A 369 -19.23 6.98 -10.20
C ALA A 369 -19.25 6.63 -11.70
N GLY A 370 -20.16 7.27 -12.45
CA GLY A 370 -20.27 7.09 -13.90
C GLY A 370 -19.00 7.51 -14.65
N THR A 371 -18.37 8.59 -14.23
CA THR A 371 -17.09 9.04 -14.81
C THR A 371 -15.98 8.04 -14.56
N LEU A 372 -15.83 7.58 -13.32
CA LEU A 372 -14.80 6.60 -12.94
C LEU A 372 -15.04 5.25 -13.59
N LEU A 373 -16.30 4.78 -13.65
CA LEU A 373 -16.63 3.52 -14.33
C LEU A 373 -16.34 3.57 -15.83
N ARG A 374 -16.60 4.70 -16.52
CA ARG A 374 -16.20 4.88 -17.93
C ARG A 374 -14.70 4.84 -18.11
N ARG A 375 -13.94 5.45 -17.20
CA ARG A 375 -12.45 5.32 -17.20
C ARG A 375 -12.03 3.87 -16.98
N CYS A 376 -12.57 3.19 -15.96
CA CYS A 376 -12.30 1.78 -15.69
C CYS A 376 -12.59 0.88 -16.91
N ARG A 377 -13.72 1.10 -17.59
CA ARG A 377 -14.08 0.39 -18.83
C ARG A 377 -13.05 0.55 -19.94
N GLY A 378 -12.43 1.72 -20.03
CA GLY A 378 -11.42 2.04 -21.05
C GLY A 378 -10.03 1.51 -20.75
N LEU A 379 -9.76 0.98 -19.57
CA LEU A 379 -8.44 0.44 -19.22
C LEU A 379 -8.12 -0.83 -20.02
N PRO A 380 -6.86 -1.01 -20.47
CA PRO A 380 -6.45 -2.21 -21.23
C PRO A 380 -6.71 -3.51 -20.49
N GLU A 381 -6.51 -3.52 -19.18
CA GLU A 381 -6.63 -4.68 -18.29
C GLU A 381 -8.09 -5.10 -18.04
N THR A 382 -9.06 -4.24 -18.35
CA THR A 382 -10.48 -4.52 -18.08
C THR A 382 -11.00 -5.60 -19.03
N SER A 383 -11.40 -6.73 -18.47
CA SER A 383 -11.91 -7.86 -19.23
C SER A 383 -13.25 -7.55 -19.94
N ALA A 384 -13.56 -8.30 -20.99
CA ALA A 384 -14.84 -8.18 -21.69
C ALA A 384 -16.05 -8.42 -20.76
N ALA A 385 -15.90 -9.32 -19.79
CA ALA A 385 -16.95 -9.58 -18.79
C ALA A 385 -17.15 -8.39 -17.87
N GLU A 386 -16.06 -7.80 -17.40
CA GLU A 386 -16.09 -6.60 -16.55
C GLU A 386 -16.68 -5.41 -17.31
N ARG A 387 -16.30 -5.18 -18.57
CA ARG A 387 -16.88 -4.13 -19.41
C ARG A 387 -18.40 -4.25 -19.52
N ARG A 388 -18.94 -5.47 -19.71
CA ARG A 388 -20.40 -5.70 -19.73
C ARG A 388 -21.06 -5.37 -18.39
N ARG A 389 -20.42 -5.73 -17.26
CA ARG A 389 -20.92 -5.38 -15.91
C ARG A 389 -20.95 -3.85 -15.72
N ILE A 390 -19.89 -3.17 -16.15
CA ILE A 390 -19.80 -1.70 -16.10
C ILE A 390 -20.90 -1.06 -16.95
N ASP A 391 -21.11 -1.53 -18.20
CA ASP A 391 -22.14 -1.01 -19.10
C ASP A 391 -23.54 -1.15 -18.48
N GLY A 392 -23.83 -2.30 -17.87
CA GLY A 392 -25.08 -2.49 -17.11
C GLY A 392 -25.22 -1.52 -15.95
N ARG A 393 -24.14 -1.27 -15.20
CA ARG A 393 -24.18 -0.33 -14.08
C ARG A 393 -24.32 1.12 -14.54
N LEU A 394 -23.66 1.51 -15.61
CA LEU A 394 -23.79 2.84 -16.22
C LEU A 394 -25.23 3.13 -16.65
N SER A 395 -25.90 2.16 -17.29
CA SER A 395 -27.31 2.27 -17.66
C SER A 395 -28.21 2.54 -16.43
N VAL A 396 -27.95 1.84 -15.31
CA VAL A 396 -28.69 2.08 -14.05
C VAL A 396 -28.42 3.47 -13.51
N LEU A 397 -27.16 3.93 -13.47
CA LEU A 397 -26.82 5.28 -13.00
C LEU A 397 -27.46 6.38 -13.85
N GLU A 398 -27.50 6.21 -15.17
CA GLU A 398 -28.17 7.12 -16.10
C GLU A 398 -29.70 7.18 -15.89
N SER A 399 -30.32 6.02 -15.61
CA SER A 399 -31.74 5.99 -15.28
C SER A 399 -32.06 6.71 -13.95
N MET A 400 -31.17 6.54 -12.96
CA MET A 400 -31.29 7.24 -11.67
C MET A 400 -31.14 8.76 -11.81
N ALA A 401 -30.31 9.22 -12.73
CA ALA A 401 -30.08 10.64 -13.00
C ALA A 401 -31.26 11.30 -13.72
N ARG A 402 -31.99 10.55 -14.54
CA ARG A 402 -33.17 11.07 -15.27
C ARG A 402 -34.41 11.28 -14.38
N GLY A 403 -34.46 10.72 -13.19
CA GLY A 403 -35.61 10.73 -12.30
C GLY A 403 -36.76 9.82 -12.80
N PRO A 404 -37.83 9.63 -12.03
CA PRO A 404 -39.04 8.95 -12.53
C PRO A 404 -39.56 9.72 -13.73
N ALA A 405 -39.77 9.04 -14.86
CA ALA A 405 -40.45 9.63 -16.01
C ALA A 405 -41.75 10.20 -15.51
N GLY A 406 -41.93 11.51 -15.63
CA GLY A 406 -43.21 12.14 -15.37
C GLY A 406 -44.29 11.45 -16.22
N PRO A 407 -45.55 11.41 -15.77
CA PRO A 407 -46.59 10.79 -16.56
C PRO A 407 -46.57 11.40 -17.98
N GLU A 408 -46.48 10.54 -18.99
CA GLU A 408 -46.58 10.97 -20.38
C GLU A 408 -47.81 11.84 -20.52
N PRO A 409 -47.72 13.04 -21.15
CA PRO A 409 -48.90 13.83 -21.44
C PRO A 409 -49.83 12.94 -22.26
N ALA A 410 -51.02 12.67 -21.71
CA ALA A 410 -52.05 11.89 -22.37
C ALA A 410 -52.22 12.42 -23.80
N SER A 411 -51.86 11.59 -24.79
CA SER A 411 -52.09 11.92 -26.19
C SER A 411 -53.55 12.19 -26.37
N SER A 412 -53.93 13.46 -26.56
CA SER A 412 -55.26 13.86 -26.97
C SER A 412 -55.54 13.18 -28.31
N ARG A 413 -56.20 12.01 -28.27
CA ARG A 413 -56.81 11.43 -29.44
C ARG A 413 -57.91 12.44 -29.86
N GLY A 414 -57.61 13.24 -30.85
CA GLY A 414 -58.58 14.04 -31.58
C GLY A 414 -59.65 13.13 -32.19
N THR A 415 -60.80 13.17 -31.58
CA THR A 415 -62.02 12.66 -32.23
C THR A 415 -62.36 13.62 -33.37
N GLY A 416 -61.88 13.29 -34.56
CA GLY A 416 -62.38 13.90 -35.80
C GLY A 416 -63.82 13.48 -36.07
N GLY A 417 -64.78 14.30 -35.67
CA GLY A 417 -66.14 14.20 -36.07
C GLY A 417 -66.43 15.17 -37.21
N SER A 418 -66.51 14.68 -38.44
CA SER A 418 -67.06 15.46 -39.59
C SER A 418 -68.52 15.81 -39.38
N PRO A 419 -68.99 17.05 -39.67
CA PRO A 419 -70.39 17.35 -39.77
C PRO A 419 -70.85 16.94 -41.19
N ARG A 420 -71.87 16.05 -41.26
CA ARG A 420 -72.69 15.81 -42.45
C ARG A 420 -73.63 17.00 -42.61
N GLU A 421 -73.60 17.65 -43.78
CA GLU A 421 -74.69 18.47 -44.34
C GLU A 421 -75.99 17.65 -44.44
N GLN A 422 -77.05 18.16 -43.94
CA GLN A 422 -78.41 17.93 -44.44
C GLN A 422 -79.17 19.23 -44.43
N GLY A 423 -79.54 19.61 -45.62
CA GLY A 423 -80.30 20.81 -45.92
C GLY A 423 -81.81 20.70 -45.73
N ALA A 424 -82.43 21.77 -46.08
CA ALA A 424 -83.79 22.02 -46.39
C ALA A 424 -84.73 22.42 -45.20
N ASN A 425 -85.17 23.55 -45.13
CA ASN A 425 -86.27 24.15 -45.91
C ASN A 425 -87.35 24.75 -45.01
N THR A 426 -87.80 25.94 -45.38
CA THR A 426 -89.14 26.61 -45.15
C THR A 426 -89.49 27.05 -43.74
N GLY A 427 -89.72 28.31 -43.59
CA GLY A 427 -90.88 29.04 -43.94
C GLY A 427 -91.38 29.87 -42.82
N GLY A 428 -91.59 31.13 -43.10
CA GLY A 428 -92.87 31.78 -42.74
C GLY A 428 -92.91 32.75 -41.55
N SER A 429 -92.91 33.96 -41.94
CA SER A 429 -93.86 34.98 -41.45
C SER A 429 -93.94 35.37 -39.95
N ARG A 430 -93.53 36.41 -39.59
CA ARG A 430 -94.09 37.77 -39.34
C ARG A 430 -93.16 38.60 -38.47
#